data_771148e360b2dcb458a029ff689b7513
#
_entry.id   771148e360b2dcb458a029ff689b7513
#
_cell.length_a   1.000
_cell.length_b   1.000
_cell.length_c   1.000
_cell.angle_alpha   90.00
_cell.angle_beta   90.00
_cell.angle_gamma   90.00
#
_symmetry.space_group_name_H-M   'P 1'
#
loop_
_entity.id
_entity.type
_entity.pdbx_description
1 polymer ?
#
loop_
_entity_poly.entity_id
_entity_poly.type
_entity_poly.pdbx_seq_one_letter_code
_entity_poly.pdbx_strand_id
1 'polypeptide(L)'
;MASTIYDVAVIGGGIIGLASAYQLTNRYPGTKVVVLEKEDELAWHQTGHNSGVIHSGIYYRPGSWKAQFCVRSVERIKHYCLEKGIEFDECGK
;
A
#
# COMPACT_ATOMS: atom_id res chain seq x y z
N MET A 1 27.93 13.81 17.30
CA MET A 1 27.08 13.31 16.21
C MET A 1 25.63 13.62 16.52
N ALA A 2 24.95 14.29 15.61
CA ALA A 2 23.53 14.60 15.83
C ALA A 2 22.70 13.31 15.73
N SER A 3 21.86 13.04 16.71
CA SER A 3 20.91 11.94 16.63
C SER A 3 19.70 12.34 15.78
N THR A 4 19.27 11.42 14.93
CA THR A 4 18.06 11.63 14.13
C THR A 4 16.85 11.21 14.94
N ILE A 5 15.89 12.12 15.04
CA ILE A 5 14.61 11.84 15.71
C ILE A 5 13.54 11.73 14.63
N TYR A 6 12.80 10.63 14.65
CA TYR A 6 11.68 10.39 13.74
C TYR A 6 10.36 10.67 14.46
N ASP A 7 9.42 11.21 13.70
CA ASP A 7 8.08 11.49 14.24
C ASP A 7 7.23 10.22 14.30
N VAL A 8 7.40 9.32 13.34
CA VAL A 8 6.63 8.09 13.21
C VAL A 8 7.54 6.95 12.79
N ALA A 9 7.36 5.80 13.42
CA ALA A 9 8.01 4.56 13.00
C ALA A 9 6.94 3.61 12.45
N VAL A 10 7.14 3.12 11.23
CA VAL A 10 6.26 2.13 10.61
C VAL A 10 6.96 0.78 10.68
N ILE A 11 6.29 -0.20 11.27
CA ILE A 11 6.84 -1.54 11.41
C ILE A 11 6.37 -2.39 10.23
N GLY A 12 7.33 -2.83 9.43
CA GLY A 12 7.07 -3.64 8.24
C GLY A 12 7.20 -2.85 6.95
N GLY A 13 7.99 -3.37 6.01
CA GLY A 13 8.26 -2.79 4.70
C GLY A 13 7.47 -3.44 3.58
N GLY A 14 6.30 -4.02 3.87
CA GLY A 14 5.35 -4.48 2.87
C GLY A 14 4.51 -3.33 2.32
N ILE A 15 3.51 -3.66 1.51
CA ILE A 15 2.70 -2.63 0.85
C ILE A 15 1.94 -1.74 1.84
N ILE A 16 1.41 -2.34 2.91
CA ILE A 16 0.64 -1.58 3.91
C ILE A 16 1.54 -0.59 4.62
N GLY A 17 2.72 -1.03 5.06
CA GLY A 17 3.68 -0.16 5.73
C GLY A 17 4.18 0.95 4.83
N LEU A 18 4.58 0.60 3.60
CA LEU A 18 5.09 1.59 2.63
C LEU A 18 4.02 2.58 2.21
N ALA A 19 2.79 2.11 1.97
CA ALA A 19 1.67 2.98 1.61
C ALA A 19 1.30 3.91 2.77
N SER A 20 1.33 3.42 4.01
CA SER A 20 1.08 4.23 5.19
C SER A 20 2.13 5.33 5.34
N ALA A 21 3.41 4.99 5.18
CA ALA A 21 4.50 5.97 5.22
C ALA A 21 4.34 7.03 4.12
N TYR A 22 4.01 6.60 2.91
CA TYR A 22 3.78 7.50 1.78
C TYR A 22 2.64 8.48 2.06
N GLN A 23 1.51 7.98 2.56
CA GLN A 23 0.35 8.83 2.87
C GLN A 23 0.66 9.82 4.00
N LEU A 24 1.40 9.40 5.02
CA LEU A 24 1.79 10.28 6.11
C LEU A 24 2.65 11.45 5.61
N THR A 25 3.64 11.16 4.78
CA THR A 25 4.51 12.21 4.23
C THR A 25 3.78 13.12 3.25
N ASN A 26 2.80 12.58 2.52
CA ASN A 26 1.97 13.36 1.60
C ASN A 26 1.02 14.32 2.32
N ARG A 27 0.33 13.80 3.35
CA ARG A 27 -0.66 14.59 4.11
C ARG A 27 -0.01 15.59 5.05
N TYR A 28 1.15 15.23 5.60
CA TYR A 28 1.85 16.04 6.59
C TYR A 28 3.29 16.24 6.13
N PRO A 29 3.52 17.15 5.15
CA PRO A 29 4.87 17.41 4.67
C PRO A 29 5.80 17.83 5.80
N GLY A 30 7.03 17.31 5.77
CA GLY A 30 7.99 17.55 6.83
C GLY A 30 7.99 16.52 7.94
N THR A 31 7.00 15.61 7.96
CA THR A 31 6.99 14.50 8.91
C THR A 31 8.16 13.56 8.62
N LYS A 32 8.92 13.24 9.64
CA LYS A 32 10.05 12.30 9.53
C LYS A 32 9.55 10.91 9.85
N VAL A 33 9.51 10.04 8.83
CA VAL A 33 9.01 8.67 8.96
C VAL A 33 10.16 7.69 8.73
N VAL A 34 10.27 6.70 9.59
CA VAL A 34 11.19 5.58 9.39
C VAL A 34 10.38 4.30 9.22
N VAL A 35 10.78 3.46 8.26
CA VAL A 35 10.20 2.14 8.06
C VAL A 35 11.20 1.10 8.54
N LEU A 36 10.77 0.26 9.46
CA LEU A 36 11.61 -0.80 10.04
C LEU A 36 11.18 -2.13 9.46
N GLU A 37 12.09 -2.78 8.75
CA GLU A 37 11.86 -4.08 8.11
C GLU A 37 12.83 -5.12 8.66
N LYS A 38 12.32 -6.28 9.07
CA LYS A 38 13.17 -7.35 9.62
C LYS A 38 13.99 -8.08 8.57
N GLU A 39 13.57 -8.03 7.31
CA GLU A 39 14.28 -8.67 6.20
C GLU A 39 15.24 -7.68 5.53
N ASP A 40 16.18 -8.20 4.74
CA ASP A 40 17.14 -7.36 4.03
C ASP A 40 16.51 -6.58 2.87
N GLU A 41 15.37 -7.07 2.38
CA GLU A 41 14.65 -6.46 1.25
C GLU A 41 13.25 -6.04 1.65
N LEU A 42 12.76 -4.96 1.04
CA LEU A 42 11.37 -4.54 1.18
C LEU A 42 10.45 -5.52 0.44
N ALA A 43 9.20 -5.63 0.90
CA ALA A 43 8.19 -6.47 0.26
C ALA A 43 8.57 -7.96 0.18
N TRP A 44 9.36 -8.44 1.12
CA TRP A 44 9.84 -9.83 1.11
C TRP A 44 8.73 -10.85 1.34
N HIS A 45 7.79 -10.53 2.24
CA HIS A 45 6.72 -11.46 2.62
C HIS A 45 5.55 -11.44 1.63
N GLN A 46 4.32 -11.25 2.14
CA GLN A 46 3.11 -11.35 1.33
C GLN A 46 3.05 -10.40 0.13
N THR A 47 3.60 -9.20 0.27
CA THR A 47 3.61 -8.23 -0.82
C THR A 47 4.39 -8.71 -2.03
N GLY A 48 5.53 -9.36 -1.80
CA GLY A 48 6.36 -9.90 -2.87
C GLY A 48 5.99 -11.32 -3.30
N HIS A 49 5.10 -11.99 -2.58
CA HIS A 49 4.79 -13.41 -2.77
C HIS A 49 3.29 -13.68 -2.76
N ASN A 50 2.56 -13.01 -3.64
CA ASN A 50 1.11 -13.16 -3.77
C ASN A 50 0.72 -13.31 -5.23
N SER A 51 -0.59 -13.41 -5.50
CA SER A 51 -1.10 -13.61 -6.86
C SER A 51 -0.91 -12.40 -7.78
N GLY A 52 -0.67 -11.22 -7.22
CA GLY A 52 -0.58 -9.99 -7.99
C GLY A 52 -1.91 -9.54 -8.58
N VAL A 53 -3.01 -10.08 -8.11
CA VAL A 53 -4.35 -9.79 -8.64
C VAL A 53 -5.04 -8.72 -7.81
N ILE A 54 -5.58 -7.71 -8.48
CA ILE A 54 -6.48 -6.73 -7.85
C ILE A 54 -7.88 -7.33 -7.86
N HIS A 55 -8.34 -7.79 -6.70
CA HIS A 55 -9.64 -8.45 -6.59
C HIS A 55 -10.78 -7.44 -6.66
N SER A 56 -11.85 -7.80 -7.40
CA SER A 56 -13.02 -6.94 -7.56
C SER A 56 -13.92 -6.89 -6.34
N GLY A 57 -13.75 -7.83 -5.41
CA GLY A 57 -14.61 -7.94 -4.24
C GLY A 57 -15.88 -8.76 -4.45
N ILE A 58 -15.98 -9.46 -5.57
CA ILE A 58 -17.16 -10.24 -5.95
C ILE A 58 -17.53 -11.31 -4.91
N TYR A 59 -16.55 -11.83 -4.19
CA TYR A 59 -16.76 -12.87 -3.16
C TYR A 59 -17.11 -12.30 -1.79
N TYR A 60 -17.08 -11.00 -1.64
CA TYR A 60 -17.38 -10.39 -0.35
C TYR A 60 -18.87 -10.13 -0.21
N ARG A 61 -19.36 -10.24 1.02
CA ARG A 61 -20.75 -9.98 1.32
C ARG A 61 -21.12 -8.55 0.88
N PRO A 62 -22.18 -8.39 0.06
CA PRO A 62 -22.63 -7.06 -0.37
C PRO A 62 -22.90 -6.15 0.83
N GLY A 63 -22.46 -4.90 0.75
CA GLY A 63 -22.61 -3.91 1.81
C GLY A 63 -21.63 -4.04 2.97
N SER A 64 -20.80 -5.10 3.00
CA SER A 64 -19.77 -5.23 4.03
C SER A 64 -18.66 -4.20 3.85
N TRP A 65 -17.91 -3.94 4.93
CA TRP A 65 -16.75 -3.05 4.84
C TRP A 65 -15.72 -3.57 3.84
N LYS A 66 -15.49 -4.89 3.80
CA LYS A 66 -14.57 -5.49 2.83
C LYS A 66 -15.01 -5.20 1.39
N ALA A 67 -16.30 -5.38 1.10
CA ALA A 67 -16.84 -5.10 -0.23
C ALA A 67 -16.68 -3.63 -0.59
N GLN A 68 -17.04 -2.72 0.31
CA GLN A 68 -16.93 -1.28 0.08
C GLN A 68 -15.50 -0.83 -0.14
N PHE A 69 -14.58 -1.27 0.71
CA PHE A 69 -13.17 -0.90 0.57
C PHE A 69 -12.56 -1.51 -0.69
N CYS A 70 -12.93 -2.74 -1.04
CA CYS A 70 -12.42 -3.38 -2.24
C CYS A 70 -12.83 -2.62 -3.50
N VAL A 71 -14.10 -2.27 -3.62
CA VAL A 71 -14.62 -1.52 -4.78
C VAL A 71 -13.91 -0.16 -4.92
N ARG A 72 -13.78 0.58 -3.83
CA ARG A 72 -13.07 1.86 -3.84
C ARG A 72 -11.61 1.71 -4.20
N SER A 73 -10.97 0.66 -3.67
CA SER A 73 -9.53 0.43 -3.87
C SER A 73 -9.21 0.08 -5.31
N VAL A 74 -10.07 -0.67 -6.00
CA VAL A 74 -9.85 -1.01 -7.41
C VAL A 74 -9.70 0.25 -8.25
N GLU A 75 -10.61 1.19 -8.12
CA GLU A 75 -10.54 2.45 -8.87
C GLU A 75 -9.33 3.30 -8.47
N ARG A 76 -9.05 3.37 -7.19
CA ARG A 76 -7.91 4.14 -6.68
C ARG A 76 -6.57 3.59 -7.14
N ILE A 77 -6.40 2.26 -7.12
CA ILE A 77 -5.15 1.64 -7.56
C ILE A 77 -4.96 1.78 -9.07
N LYS A 78 -6.03 1.67 -9.87
CA LYS A 78 -5.98 1.93 -11.30
C LYS A 78 -5.55 3.35 -11.59
N HIS A 79 -6.16 4.32 -10.92
CA HIS A 79 -5.81 5.73 -11.08
C HIS A 79 -4.35 5.99 -10.70
N TYR A 80 -3.89 5.41 -9.60
CA TYR A 80 -2.51 5.51 -9.16
C TYR A 80 -1.54 4.93 -10.20
N CYS A 81 -1.84 3.75 -10.73
CA CYS A 81 -1.02 3.11 -11.76
C CYS A 81 -0.94 3.96 -13.02
N LEU A 82 -2.06 4.51 -13.47
CA LEU A 82 -2.08 5.41 -14.64
C LEU A 82 -1.26 6.67 -14.40
N GLU A 83 -1.41 7.27 -13.23
CA GLU A 83 -0.69 8.48 -12.86
C GLU A 83 0.82 8.26 -12.79
N LYS A 84 1.25 7.10 -12.30
CA LYS A 84 2.67 6.77 -12.12
C LYS A 84 3.27 5.99 -13.28
N GLY A 85 2.51 5.67 -14.31
CA GLY A 85 3.01 4.91 -15.46
C GLY A 85 3.28 3.44 -15.14
N ILE A 86 2.57 2.87 -14.18
CA ILE A 86 2.69 1.45 -13.81
C ILE A 86 1.73 0.63 -14.66
N GLU A 87 2.25 -0.38 -15.34
CA GLU A 87 1.44 -1.25 -16.20
C GLU A 87 0.57 -2.20 -15.39
N PHE A 88 -0.64 -2.43 -15.87
CA PHE A 88 -1.55 -3.43 -15.33
C PHE A 88 -2.50 -3.91 -16.41
N ASP A 89 -2.99 -5.15 -16.28
CA ASP A 89 -3.95 -5.74 -17.21
C ASP A 89 -5.34 -5.80 -16.60
N GLU A 90 -6.33 -5.32 -17.32
CA GLU A 90 -7.74 -5.45 -16.95
C GLU A 90 -8.28 -6.73 -17.54
N CYS A 91 -8.34 -7.80 -16.74
CA CYS A 91 -8.71 -9.14 -17.22
C CYS A 91 -10.21 -9.40 -17.19
N GLY A 92 -11.01 -8.52 -16.65
CA GLY A 92 -12.46 -8.69 -16.59
C GLY A 92 -12.95 -9.77 -15.63
N LYS A 93 -12.18 -10.11 -14.63
CA LYS A 93 -12.57 -11.08 -13.60
C LYS A 93 -13.08 -10.42 -12.35
#